data_eed458d13d863eaa81538cabdf5195c1
#
_entry.id   eed458d13d863eaa81538cabdf5195c1
#
_cell.length_a   1.000
_cell.length_b   1.000
_cell.length_c   1.000
_cell.angle_alpha   90.00
_cell.angle_beta   90.00
_cell.angle_gamma   90.00
#
_symmetry.space_group_name_H-M   'P 1'
#
loop_
_entity.id
_entity.type
_entity.pdbx_description
1 polymer ?
#
loop_
_entity_poly.entity_id
_entity_poly.type
_entity_poly.pdbx_seq_one_letter_code
_entity_poly.pdbx_strand_id
1 'polypeptide(L)'
;PGKGKMEVKWTSEDGKDEIKYEVFNFTGPGVALSMYNLDKSIEDFARSCFNYGLIKKWPVYLSTKNTILKKYDGRFKDIFEAVFNKEFKDKFEKEKITYEHRLIDDMVACAMKWSGKYIWACKNYDGDVQSDTMAQGYGSLGLMTSTLLTPDGKIMEAEAAHGTVTRHYRMHQQGKETSTNPIASIFAWT
;
A
#
# COMPACT_ATOMS: atom_id res chain seq x y z
N PRO A 1 18.63 20.94 -5.80
CA PRO A 1 19.55 21.42 -6.85
C PRO A 1 19.32 22.89 -7.16
N GLY A 2 20.34 23.59 -7.67
CA GLY A 2 20.24 24.93 -8.20
C GLY A 2 19.78 24.91 -9.67
N LYS A 3 20.13 25.99 -10.44
CA LYS A 3 19.91 26.01 -11.89
C LYS A 3 20.62 24.83 -12.55
N GLY A 4 19.94 24.16 -13.48
CA GLY A 4 20.54 23.04 -14.20
C GLY A 4 19.50 22.06 -14.74
N LYS A 5 19.98 21.13 -15.54
CA LYS A 5 19.18 20.11 -16.21
C LYS A 5 19.12 18.83 -15.37
N MET A 6 17.93 18.31 -15.17
CA MET A 6 17.71 17.00 -14.57
C MET A 6 17.34 15.98 -15.63
N GLU A 7 18.05 14.87 -15.66
CA GLU A 7 17.82 13.75 -16.56
C GLU A 7 17.69 12.44 -15.77
N VAL A 8 16.88 11.53 -16.27
CA VAL A 8 16.82 10.13 -15.82
C VAL A 8 17.41 9.27 -16.93
N LYS A 9 18.36 8.45 -16.56
CA LYS A 9 19.02 7.49 -17.45
C LYS A 9 18.79 6.08 -16.94
N TRP A 10 18.38 5.18 -17.81
CA TRP A 10 18.39 3.75 -17.61
C TRP A 10 19.33 3.11 -18.65
N THR A 11 20.13 2.15 -18.20
CA THR A 11 21.03 1.40 -19.08
C THR A 11 20.82 -0.08 -18.79
N SER A 12 20.70 -0.91 -19.84
CA SER A 12 20.62 -2.36 -19.71
C SER A 12 21.89 -2.92 -19.07
N GLU A 13 21.81 -4.11 -18.46
CA GLU A 13 22.94 -4.77 -17.80
C GLU A 13 24.12 -5.02 -18.76
N ASP A 14 23.83 -5.35 -20.01
CA ASP A 14 24.83 -5.55 -21.06
C ASP A 14 25.33 -4.24 -21.71
N GLY A 15 24.79 -3.10 -21.29
CA GLY A 15 25.17 -1.77 -21.76
C GLY A 15 24.75 -1.42 -23.18
N LYS A 16 23.94 -2.29 -23.86
CA LYS A 16 23.56 -2.07 -25.27
C LYS A 16 22.38 -1.13 -25.45
N ASP A 17 21.46 -1.16 -24.50
CA ASP A 17 20.27 -0.32 -24.53
C ASP A 17 20.37 0.80 -23.52
N GLU A 18 20.02 1.99 -23.95
CA GLU A 18 19.99 3.18 -23.09
C GLU A 18 18.70 3.96 -23.32
N ILE A 19 18.05 4.31 -22.25
CA ILE A 19 16.90 5.21 -22.26
C ILE A 19 17.26 6.43 -21.44
N LYS A 20 17.13 7.61 -22.04
CA LYS A 20 17.43 8.89 -21.39
C LYS A 20 16.26 9.85 -21.59
N TYR A 21 15.77 10.39 -20.48
CA TYR A 21 14.71 11.40 -20.50
C TYR A 21 15.15 12.65 -19.78
N GLU A 22 14.96 13.80 -20.43
CA GLU A 22 14.99 15.08 -19.75
C GLU A 22 13.73 15.20 -18.88
N VAL A 23 13.92 15.34 -17.57
CA VAL A 23 12.81 15.49 -16.64
C VAL A 23 12.41 16.96 -16.53
N PHE A 24 13.39 17.83 -16.29
CA PHE A 24 13.15 19.25 -16.13
C PHE A 24 14.45 20.07 -16.21
N ASN A 25 14.33 21.29 -16.69
CA ASN A 25 15.42 22.27 -16.72
C ASN A 25 15.17 23.31 -15.62
N PHE A 26 15.88 23.19 -14.50
CA PHE A 26 15.71 24.05 -13.34
C PHE A 26 16.26 25.46 -13.61
N THR A 27 15.40 26.46 -13.51
CA THR A 27 15.78 27.87 -13.63
C THR A 27 16.23 28.50 -12.32
N GLY A 28 16.06 27.80 -11.19
CA GLY A 28 16.43 28.18 -9.82
C GLY A 28 16.51 26.96 -8.90
N PRO A 29 16.66 27.16 -7.60
CA PRO A 29 16.64 26.06 -6.64
C PRO A 29 15.33 25.27 -6.68
N GLY A 30 15.41 23.95 -6.50
CA GLY A 30 14.27 23.07 -6.52
C GLY A 30 14.58 21.70 -5.93
N VAL A 31 13.60 20.80 -5.94
CA VAL A 31 13.68 19.44 -5.44
C VAL A 31 13.22 18.46 -6.51
N ALA A 32 13.73 17.25 -6.44
CA ALA A 32 13.32 16.14 -7.31
C ALA A 32 13.22 14.84 -6.51
N LEU A 33 12.32 13.97 -6.95
CA LEU A 33 12.08 12.63 -6.42
C LEU A 33 11.98 11.65 -7.57
N SER A 34 12.49 10.44 -7.39
CA SER A 34 12.22 9.32 -8.29
C SER A 34 11.71 8.12 -7.50
N MET A 35 10.85 7.31 -8.14
CA MET A 35 10.31 6.07 -7.59
C MET A 35 10.49 4.95 -8.61
N TYR A 36 10.69 3.73 -8.12
CA TYR A 36 10.72 2.53 -8.95
C TYR A 36 9.96 1.39 -8.28
N ASN A 37 9.57 0.39 -9.07
CA ASN A 37 9.09 -0.89 -8.58
C ASN A 37 9.45 -1.99 -9.58
N LEU A 38 9.49 -3.23 -9.11
CA LEU A 38 9.70 -4.41 -9.94
C LEU A 38 8.38 -5.11 -10.20
N ASP A 39 8.17 -5.61 -11.42
CA ASP A 39 6.99 -6.39 -11.78
C ASP A 39 6.76 -7.56 -10.82
N LYS A 40 7.83 -8.27 -10.47
CA LYS A 40 7.77 -9.39 -9.51
C LYS A 40 7.22 -8.96 -8.14
N SER A 41 7.63 -7.80 -7.64
CA SER A 41 7.13 -7.26 -6.38
C SER A 41 5.63 -6.91 -6.45
N ILE A 42 5.19 -6.35 -7.58
CA ILE A 42 3.78 -6.04 -7.82
C ILE A 42 2.94 -7.32 -7.93
N GLU A 43 3.44 -8.34 -8.63
CA GLU A 43 2.79 -9.65 -8.73
C GLU A 43 2.63 -10.31 -7.36
N ASP A 44 3.68 -10.28 -6.53
CA ASP A 44 3.68 -10.88 -5.21
C ASP A 44 2.71 -10.14 -4.27
N PHE A 45 2.65 -8.82 -4.37
CA PHE A 45 1.66 -8.02 -3.66
C PHE A 45 0.23 -8.37 -4.10
N ALA A 46 -0.01 -8.51 -5.41
CA ALA A 46 -1.31 -8.93 -5.92
C ALA A 46 -1.73 -10.31 -5.37
N ARG A 47 -0.80 -11.28 -5.38
CA ARG A 47 -1.06 -12.62 -4.82
C ARG A 47 -1.36 -12.58 -3.33
N SER A 48 -0.62 -11.79 -2.54
CA SER A 48 -0.90 -11.60 -1.12
C SER A 48 -2.32 -11.06 -0.89
N CYS A 49 -2.72 -10.01 -1.61
CA CYS A 49 -4.06 -9.42 -1.51
C CYS A 49 -5.16 -10.41 -1.89
N PHE A 50 -5.01 -11.14 -2.99
CA PHE A 50 -6.01 -12.10 -3.45
C PHE A 50 -6.11 -13.33 -2.55
N ASN A 51 -5.00 -13.87 -2.07
CA ASN A 51 -5.02 -14.97 -1.10
C ASN A 51 -5.68 -14.54 0.21
N TYR A 52 -5.38 -13.33 0.70
CA TYR A 52 -6.04 -12.82 1.90
C TYR A 52 -7.54 -12.58 1.68
N GLY A 53 -7.92 -12.09 0.50
CA GLY A 53 -9.34 -12.00 0.09
C GLY A 53 -10.06 -13.34 0.16
N LEU A 54 -9.43 -14.42 -0.33
CA LEU A 54 -9.96 -15.79 -0.25
C LEU A 54 -10.05 -16.30 1.20
N ILE A 55 -9.03 -16.05 2.03
CA ILE A 55 -9.03 -16.45 3.46
C ILE A 55 -10.20 -15.78 4.20
N LYS A 56 -10.39 -14.47 4.00
CA LYS A 56 -11.46 -13.71 4.67
C LYS A 56 -12.82 -13.83 3.97
N LYS A 57 -12.87 -14.33 2.75
CA LYS A 57 -14.04 -14.32 1.85
C LYS A 57 -14.57 -12.90 1.62
N TRP A 58 -13.68 -11.97 1.40
CA TRP A 58 -13.96 -10.56 1.19
C TRP A 58 -13.54 -10.12 -0.21
N PRO A 59 -14.28 -9.19 -0.84
CA PRO A 59 -13.88 -8.60 -2.11
C PRO A 59 -12.57 -7.83 -1.97
N VAL A 60 -11.83 -7.73 -3.07
CA VAL A 60 -10.54 -7.03 -3.15
C VAL A 60 -10.67 -5.83 -4.07
N TYR A 61 -10.25 -4.67 -3.60
CA TYR A 61 -10.20 -3.43 -4.36
C TYR A 61 -8.76 -2.94 -4.43
N LEU A 62 -8.21 -2.83 -5.64
CA LEU A 62 -6.96 -2.11 -5.86
C LEU A 62 -7.27 -0.64 -6.14
N SER A 63 -6.63 0.28 -5.45
CA SER A 63 -6.71 1.70 -5.79
C SER A 63 -5.40 2.24 -6.32
N THR A 64 -5.52 3.09 -7.35
CA THR A 64 -4.41 3.81 -7.96
C THR A 64 -4.85 5.20 -8.41
N LYS A 65 -3.89 6.02 -8.85
CA LYS A 65 -4.16 7.25 -9.59
C LYS A 65 -3.62 7.16 -11.02
N ASN A 66 -3.92 6.06 -11.71
CA ASN A 66 -3.43 5.79 -13.06
C ASN A 66 -3.89 6.80 -14.12
N THR A 67 -4.91 7.59 -13.84
CA THR A 67 -5.32 8.72 -14.70
C THR A 67 -4.28 9.85 -14.73
N ILE A 68 -3.45 9.97 -13.71
CA ILE A 68 -2.36 10.95 -13.57
C ILE A 68 -1.01 10.25 -13.71
N LEU A 69 -0.72 9.24 -12.87
CA LEU A 69 0.51 8.46 -12.89
C LEU A 69 0.39 7.31 -13.91
N LYS A 70 0.14 7.66 -15.19
CA LYS A 70 -0.30 6.70 -16.21
C LYS A 70 0.58 5.48 -16.37
N LYS A 71 1.91 5.65 -16.34
CA LYS A 71 2.87 4.55 -16.53
C LYS A 71 3.09 3.77 -15.25
N TYR A 72 3.42 4.45 -14.16
CA TYR A 72 3.75 3.81 -12.88
C TYR A 72 2.52 3.11 -12.27
N ASP A 73 1.43 3.81 -12.07
CA ASP A 73 0.20 3.27 -11.52
C ASP A 73 -0.52 2.33 -12.48
N GLY A 74 -0.45 2.64 -13.79
CA GLY A 74 -0.97 1.75 -14.83
C GLY A 74 -0.32 0.37 -14.79
N ARG A 75 0.99 0.30 -14.50
CA ARG A 75 1.68 -0.99 -14.36
C ARG A 75 1.13 -1.83 -13.22
N PHE A 76 0.82 -1.22 -12.07
CA PHE A 76 0.15 -1.92 -10.96
C PHE A 76 -1.21 -2.46 -11.37
N LYS A 77 -2.05 -1.62 -12.01
CA LYS A 77 -3.37 -2.04 -12.50
C LYS A 77 -3.27 -3.22 -13.45
N ASP A 78 -2.40 -3.12 -14.46
CA ASP A 78 -2.27 -4.15 -15.51
C ASP A 78 -1.76 -5.49 -14.93
N ILE A 79 -0.79 -5.45 -14.02
CA ILE A 79 -0.26 -6.66 -13.37
C ILE A 79 -1.30 -7.29 -12.44
N PHE A 80 -1.99 -6.51 -11.62
CA PHE A 80 -3.07 -7.04 -10.77
C PHE A 80 -4.15 -7.72 -11.60
N GLU A 81 -4.59 -7.11 -12.70
CA GLU A 81 -5.58 -7.67 -13.61
C GLU A 81 -5.08 -8.97 -14.26
N ALA A 82 -3.82 -9.00 -14.70
CA ALA A 82 -3.21 -10.20 -15.29
C ALA A 82 -3.12 -11.35 -14.28
N VAL A 83 -2.64 -11.09 -13.05
CA VAL A 83 -2.57 -12.09 -11.98
C VAL A 83 -3.95 -12.58 -11.60
N PHE A 84 -4.92 -11.69 -11.44
CA PHE A 84 -6.30 -12.06 -11.14
C PHE A 84 -6.88 -12.99 -12.19
N ASN A 85 -6.84 -12.59 -13.45
CA ASN A 85 -7.42 -13.37 -14.55
C ASN A 85 -6.76 -14.74 -14.70
N LYS A 86 -5.44 -14.83 -14.49
CA LYS A 86 -4.67 -16.06 -14.66
C LYS A 86 -4.80 -17.03 -13.48
N GLU A 87 -4.83 -16.55 -12.26
CA GLU A 87 -4.62 -17.39 -11.07
C GLU A 87 -5.80 -17.41 -10.08
N PHE A 88 -6.67 -16.40 -10.10
CA PHE A 88 -7.65 -16.19 -9.05
C PHE A 88 -9.11 -16.11 -9.50
N LYS A 89 -9.38 -15.81 -10.76
CA LYS A 89 -10.74 -15.57 -11.27
C LYS A 89 -11.71 -16.69 -10.88
N ASP A 90 -11.41 -17.93 -11.23
CA ASP A 90 -12.29 -19.08 -10.95
C ASP A 90 -12.49 -19.31 -9.44
N LYS A 91 -11.44 -19.03 -8.63
CA LYS A 91 -11.50 -19.17 -7.18
C LYS A 91 -12.43 -18.12 -6.56
N PHE A 92 -12.35 -16.89 -7.06
CA PHE A 92 -13.19 -15.77 -6.62
C PHE A 92 -14.66 -15.99 -7.03
N GLU A 93 -14.90 -16.46 -8.26
CA GLU A 93 -16.25 -16.82 -8.71
C GLU A 93 -16.87 -17.90 -7.84
N LYS A 94 -16.09 -18.95 -7.49
CA LYS A 94 -16.54 -20.04 -6.60
C LYS A 94 -16.93 -19.53 -5.20
N GLU A 95 -16.14 -18.63 -4.63
CA GLU A 95 -16.40 -18.04 -3.31
C GLU A 95 -17.37 -16.85 -3.37
N LYS A 96 -17.85 -16.45 -4.55
CA LYS A 96 -18.77 -15.33 -4.80
C LYS A 96 -18.23 -13.99 -4.28
N ILE A 97 -16.94 -13.76 -4.43
CA ILE A 97 -16.26 -12.49 -4.11
C ILE A 97 -15.71 -11.87 -5.40
N THR A 98 -15.46 -10.57 -5.38
CA THR A 98 -15.07 -9.80 -6.56
C THR A 98 -13.71 -9.13 -6.40
N TYR A 99 -13.10 -8.84 -7.54
CA TYR A 99 -11.95 -7.93 -7.64
C TYR A 99 -12.32 -6.75 -8.53
N GLU A 100 -12.01 -5.54 -8.09
CA GLU A 100 -12.15 -4.31 -8.86
C GLU A 100 -10.93 -3.41 -8.70
N HIS A 101 -10.57 -2.72 -9.79
CA HIS A 101 -9.68 -1.57 -9.72
C HIS A 101 -10.51 -0.28 -9.66
N ARG A 102 -10.16 0.61 -8.73
CA ARG A 102 -10.81 1.93 -8.55
C ARG A 102 -9.78 3.04 -8.47
N LEU A 103 -10.16 4.26 -8.78
CA LEU A 103 -9.33 5.42 -8.48
C LEU A 103 -9.27 5.65 -6.97
N ILE A 104 -8.12 6.12 -6.47
CA ILE A 104 -7.91 6.32 -5.03
C ILE A 104 -8.94 7.27 -4.41
N ASP A 105 -9.30 8.34 -5.09
CA ASP A 105 -10.29 9.32 -4.64
C ASP A 105 -11.71 8.71 -4.53
N ASP A 106 -12.10 7.86 -5.46
CA ASP A 106 -13.35 7.11 -5.39
C ASP A 106 -13.32 6.09 -4.24
N MET A 107 -12.21 5.38 -4.08
CA MET A 107 -12.09 4.39 -3.02
C MET A 107 -12.10 5.02 -1.62
N VAL A 108 -11.51 6.21 -1.44
CA VAL A 108 -11.62 6.99 -0.21
C VAL A 108 -13.09 7.30 0.10
N ALA A 109 -13.85 7.76 -0.89
CA ALA A 109 -15.28 8.04 -0.71
C ALA A 109 -16.08 6.77 -0.37
N CYS A 110 -15.73 5.63 -0.94
CA CYS A 110 -16.33 4.34 -0.62
C CYS A 110 -15.99 3.91 0.82
N ALA A 111 -14.73 4.02 1.23
CA ALA A 111 -14.28 3.64 2.55
C ALA A 111 -14.99 4.40 3.68
N MET A 112 -15.35 5.66 3.44
CA MET A 112 -16.11 6.48 4.40
C MET A 112 -17.60 6.12 4.49
N LYS A 113 -18.13 5.34 3.54
CA LYS A 113 -19.56 5.03 3.44
C LYS A 113 -19.89 3.57 3.62
N TRP A 114 -18.96 2.68 3.29
CA TRP A 114 -19.19 1.24 3.34
C TRP A 114 -19.03 0.70 4.77
N SER A 115 -19.71 -0.38 5.05
CA SER A 115 -19.69 -1.04 6.36
C SER A 115 -18.46 -1.94 6.62
N GLY A 116 -17.43 -1.89 5.75
CA GLY A 116 -16.23 -2.73 5.88
C GLY A 116 -16.37 -4.11 5.23
N LYS A 117 -15.53 -5.06 5.67
CA LYS A 117 -15.43 -6.42 5.11
C LYS A 117 -15.01 -6.43 3.65
N TYR A 118 -13.95 -5.72 3.33
CA TYR A 118 -13.26 -5.74 2.04
C TYR A 118 -11.76 -5.60 2.26
N ILE A 119 -10.97 -6.06 1.29
CA ILE A 119 -9.54 -5.84 1.23
C ILE A 119 -9.29 -4.64 0.32
N TRP A 120 -8.65 -3.62 0.86
CA TRP A 120 -8.23 -2.46 0.09
C TRP A 120 -6.73 -2.52 -0.17
N ALA A 121 -6.35 -2.92 -1.38
CA ALA A 121 -4.98 -2.96 -1.84
C ALA A 121 -4.52 -1.54 -2.20
N CYS A 122 -3.66 -0.98 -1.36
CA CYS A 122 -3.08 0.34 -1.52
C CYS A 122 -1.59 0.24 -1.82
N LYS A 123 -1.08 1.18 -2.62
CA LYS A 123 0.35 1.41 -2.72
C LYS A 123 0.87 2.12 -1.48
N ASN A 124 2.19 2.10 -1.29
CA ASN A 124 2.96 2.57 -0.15
C ASN A 124 2.32 3.75 0.63
N TYR A 125 2.49 4.99 0.15
CA TYR A 125 2.02 6.18 0.87
C TYR A 125 0.49 6.30 0.91
N ASP A 126 -0.21 5.81 -0.12
CA ASP A 126 -1.66 5.76 -0.12
C ASP A 126 -2.16 4.89 1.05
N GLY A 127 -1.58 3.69 1.21
CA GLY A 127 -1.90 2.77 2.29
C GLY A 127 -1.52 3.31 3.66
N ASP A 128 -0.33 3.91 3.79
CA ASP A 128 0.17 4.53 5.01
C ASP A 128 -0.81 5.60 5.53
N VAL A 129 -1.15 6.57 4.70
CA VAL A 129 -2.05 7.66 5.07
C VAL A 129 -3.48 7.18 5.30
N GLN A 130 -3.99 6.29 4.44
CA GLN A 130 -5.38 5.83 4.54
C GLN A 130 -5.61 4.92 5.75
N SER A 131 -4.66 4.05 6.10
CA SER A 131 -4.80 3.19 7.29
C SER A 131 -4.91 4.03 8.56
N ASP A 132 -4.06 5.04 8.73
CA ASP A 132 -4.11 5.96 9.86
C ASP A 132 -5.40 6.80 9.87
N THR A 133 -5.82 7.30 8.70
CA THR A 133 -7.06 8.08 8.57
C THR A 133 -8.27 7.27 9.00
N MET A 134 -8.37 6.02 8.55
CA MET A 134 -9.48 5.12 8.91
C MET A 134 -9.43 4.78 10.40
N ALA A 135 -8.25 4.45 10.94
CA ALA A 135 -8.09 4.15 12.36
C ALA A 135 -8.52 5.32 13.25
N GLN A 136 -8.14 6.54 12.91
CA GLN A 136 -8.53 7.74 13.65
C GLN A 136 -10.02 8.07 13.49
N GLY A 137 -10.59 7.81 12.32
CA GLY A 137 -12.01 8.06 12.05
C GLY A 137 -12.96 7.13 12.82
N TYR A 138 -12.56 5.87 13.02
CA TYR A 138 -13.38 4.84 13.67
C TYR A 138 -12.92 4.45 15.09
N GLY A 139 -11.85 5.02 15.58
CA GLY A 139 -11.33 4.70 16.90
C GLY A 139 -10.04 5.43 17.20
N SER A 140 -8.95 4.69 17.35
CA SER A 140 -7.62 5.25 17.54
C SER A 140 -6.55 4.36 16.91
N LEU A 141 -5.36 4.91 16.69
CA LEU A 141 -4.18 4.15 16.26
C LEU A 141 -3.88 2.95 17.17
N GLY A 142 -4.21 3.05 18.47
CA GLY A 142 -4.03 1.98 19.44
C GLY A 142 -4.85 0.71 19.16
N LEU A 143 -5.77 0.74 18.21
CA LEU A 143 -6.57 -0.40 17.76
C LEU A 143 -6.02 -1.02 16.46
N MET A 144 -5.03 -0.39 15.82
CA MET A 144 -4.46 -0.88 14.56
C MET A 144 -3.56 -2.08 14.79
N THR A 145 -3.79 -3.10 13.98
CA THR A 145 -2.91 -4.26 13.85
C THR A 145 -2.16 -4.21 12.54
N SER A 146 -0.99 -4.82 12.48
CA SER A 146 -0.22 -5.03 11.26
C SER A 146 0.08 -6.51 11.08
N THR A 147 -0.08 -6.99 9.87
CA THR A 147 0.33 -8.34 9.49
C THR A 147 1.12 -8.30 8.20
N LEU A 148 2.24 -8.99 8.17
CA LEU A 148 3.03 -9.26 6.97
C LEU A 148 2.68 -10.66 6.48
N LEU A 149 2.27 -10.78 5.24
CA LEU A 149 1.83 -12.04 4.65
C LEU A 149 2.71 -12.38 3.44
N THR A 150 3.19 -13.64 3.38
CA THR A 150 3.87 -14.13 2.18
C THR A 150 2.91 -14.20 0.99
N PRO A 151 3.42 -14.11 -0.27
CA PRO A 151 2.57 -14.14 -1.46
C PRO A 151 1.68 -15.37 -1.58
N ASP A 152 2.13 -16.52 -1.04
CA ASP A 152 1.39 -17.77 -1.01
C ASP A 152 0.43 -17.90 0.19
N GLY A 153 0.41 -16.92 1.08
CA GLY A 153 -0.46 -16.87 2.26
C GLY A 153 -0.12 -17.86 3.38
N LYS A 154 1.04 -18.51 3.34
CA LYS A 154 1.39 -19.58 4.30
C LYS A 154 2.09 -19.09 5.54
N ILE A 155 2.81 -17.99 5.46
CA ILE A 155 3.54 -17.41 6.58
C ILE A 155 2.98 -16.03 6.84
N MET A 156 2.67 -15.76 8.10
CA MET A 156 2.17 -14.47 8.57
C MET A 156 2.96 -14.04 9.80
N GLU A 157 3.43 -12.81 9.78
CA GLU A 157 3.95 -12.11 10.95
C GLU A 157 2.90 -11.09 11.40
N ALA A 158 2.66 -11.00 12.69
CA ALA A 158 1.66 -10.10 13.25
C ALA A 158 2.26 -9.22 14.34
N GLU A 159 1.94 -7.94 14.30
CA GLU A 159 2.43 -6.93 15.25
C GLU A 159 1.41 -5.82 15.48
N ALA A 160 1.70 -4.91 16.42
CA ALA A 160 1.00 -3.65 16.52
C ALA A 160 1.47 -2.71 15.37
N ALA A 161 0.53 -2.08 14.68
CA ALA A 161 0.84 -1.20 13.54
C ALA A 161 1.44 0.15 13.93
N HIS A 162 1.61 0.42 15.22
CA HIS A 162 2.11 1.71 15.72
C HIS A 162 3.25 1.50 16.72
N GLY A 163 4.12 2.51 16.81
CA GLY A 163 5.14 2.60 17.85
C GLY A 163 4.64 3.32 19.10
N THR A 164 5.60 3.69 19.95
CA THR A 164 5.33 4.53 21.12
C THR A 164 4.99 5.95 20.68
N VAL A 165 3.81 6.44 21.04
CA VAL A 165 3.39 7.81 20.77
C VAL A 165 4.36 8.78 21.45
N THR A 166 4.94 9.73 20.71
CA THR A 166 5.97 10.66 21.19
C THR A 166 5.54 11.41 22.46
N ARG A 167 4.26 11.83 22.53
CA ARG A 167 3.72 12.51 23.73
C ARG A 167 3.76 11.60 24.95
N HIS A 168 3.40 10.35 24.81
CA HIS A 168 3.40 9.34 25.88
C HIS A 168 4.82 9.10 26.40
N TYR A 169 5.78 8.92 25.50
CA TYR A 169 7.18 8.76 25.85
C TYR A 169 7.76 9.99 26.56
N ARG A 170 7.42 11.21 26.13
CA ARG A 170 7.82 12.45 26.82
C ARG A 170 7.23 12.54 28.24
N MET A 171 6.02 12.09 28.44
CA MET A 171 5.43 12.01 29.79
C MET A 171 6.21 11.03 30.68
N HIS A 172 6.57 9.87 30.15
CA HIS A 172 7.42 8.92 30.86
C HIS A 172 8.78 9.51 31.21
N GLN A 173 9.45 10.18 30.29
CA GLN A 173 10.72 10.87 30.55
C GLN A 173 10.61 11.96 31.64
N GLN A 174 9.46 12.54 31.84
CA GLN A 174 9.17 13.51 32.89
C GLN A 174 8.80 12.85 34.23
N GLY A 175 8.90 11.53 34.35
CA GLY A 175 8.53 10.78 35.56
C GLY A 175 7.02 10.74 35.83
N LYS A 176 6.18 11.06 34.84
CA LYS A 176 4.73 10.96 34.97
C LYS A 176 4.29 9.51 34.82
N GLU A 177 3.21 9.15 35.49
CA GLU A 177 2.60 7.83 35.33
C GLU A 177 2.13 7.64 33.88
N THR A 178 2.48 6.47 33.32
CA THR A 178 2.11 6.06 31.97
C THR A 178 1.66 4.61 31.99
N SER A 179 0.80 4.23 31.02
CA SER A 179 0.29 2.87 30.88
C SER A 179 0.66 2.26 29.54
N THR A 180 0.67 0.95 29.45
CA THR A 180 0.76 0.23 28.17
C THR A 180 -0.64 -0.05 27.63
N ASN A 181 -0.78 -0.06 26.29
CA ASN A 181 -2.00 -0.47 25.61
C ASN A 181 -1.72 -1.74 24.78
N PRO A 182 -2.12 -2.93 25.25
CA PRO A 182 -1.86 -4.19 24.54
C PRO A 182 -2.93 -4.53 23.49
N ILE A 183 -3.95 -3.69 23.28
CA ILE A 183 -5.13 -4.02 22.46
C ILE A 183 -4.73 -4.37 21.03
N ALA A 184 -3.86 -3.56 20.38
CA ALA A 184 -3.42 -3.83 19.03
C ALA A 184 -2.68 -5.19 18.91
N SER A 185 -1.84 -5.51 19.89
CA SER A 185 -1.14 -6.82 19.94
C SER A 185 -2.11 -7.98 20.13
N ILE A 186 -3.11 -7.82 20.99
CA ILE A 186 -4.15 -8.85 21.20
C ILE A 186 -4.91 -9.09 19.89
N PHE A 187 -5.37 -8.04 19.23
CA PHE A 187 -6.11 -8.18 17.97
C PHE A 187 -5.27 -8.70 16.81
N ALA A 188 -3.95 -8.50 16.83
CA ALA A 188 -3.06 -9.05 15.82
C ALA A 188 -3.01 -10.60 15.87
N TRP A 189 -3.30 -11.20 17.03
CA TRP A 189 -3.26 -12.66 17.25
C TRP A 189 -4.64 -13.34 17.20
N THR A 190 -5.72 -12.59 16.99
CA THR A 190 -7.08 -13.12 16.90
C THR A 190 -7.62 -13.09 15.46
#